data_86b693e6e50aeb73beb2fc28385467de
#
_entry.id   86b693e6e50aeb73beb2fc28385467de
#
_cell.length_a   1.000
_cell.length_b   1.000
_cell.length_c   1.000
_cell.angle_alpha   90.00
_cell.angle_beta   90.00
_cell.angle_gamma   90.00
#
_symmetry.space_group_name_H-M   'P 1'
#
loop_
_entity.id
_entity.type
_entity.pdbx_description
1 polymer ?
#
loop_
_entity_poly.entity_id
_entity_poly.type
_entity_poly.pdbx_seq_one_letter_code
_entity_poly.pdbx_strand_id
1 'polypeptide(L)'
;MEDEKSLTSFGALREKLIALGIKIIEPSSENGYREVTSKDVTLGDIRNGRLKIDHTGIFNIDPDTGEEQRVFLYKRKYNLERFKIPRYHICKCEVIEKFMNNAGQIPEYRQANSMPVWVIDTSDGNKDKQKDKLPLCKYCAALVGNIDKNTTSDEFVEILKKARHAPSKPREKVEVDVNGYTRDWREISLRFREKHNFTCERCGVKVMNPFESEFMQTHHKNGDKTDNRDSNLECLCIKCHSEVDDTHRRNFNTLAYQGLIKEFLYQYGTERFKGKSGELF
;
A
#
# COMPACT_ATOMS: atom_id res chain seq x y z
N MET A 1 30.67 23.28 -36.71
CA MET A 1 29.43 22.84 -36.02
C MET A 1 29.84 21.66 -35.18
N GLU A 2 30.52 21.96 -34.07
CA GLU A 2 30.90 20.96 -33.08
C GLU A 2 29.70 20.63 -32.18
N ASP A 3 29.53 19.38 -31.96
CA ASP A 3 28.39 18.65 -31.45
C ASP A 3 27.81 19.25 -30.16
N GLU A 4 26.64 19.86 -30.19
CA GLU A 4 25.82 20.24 -29.04
C GLU A 4 25.48 19.02 -28.14
N LYS A 5 25.62 17.80 -28.67
CA LYS A 5 25.46 16.55 -27.88
C LYS A 5 26.58 16.32 -26.88
N SER A 6 27.74 16.91 -27.00
CA SER A 6 28.87 16.76 -26.09
C SER A 6 28.67 17.55 -24.80
N LEU A 7 27.94 18.63 -24.80
CA LEU A 7 27.71 19.50 -23.60
C LEU A 7 26.66 18.95 -22.63
N THR A 8 25.85 17.99 -23.07
CA THR A 8 24.78 17.39 -22.23
C THR A 8 25.10 15.97 -21.75
N SER A 9 26.19 15.35 -22.21
CA SER A 9 26.61 14.04 -21.75
C SER A 9 27.49 14.15 -20.51
N PHE A 10 26.88 14.22 -19.35
CA PHE A 10 27.57 14.18 -18.06
C PHE A 10 28.19 12.80 -17.72
N GLY A 11 28.58 12.00 -18.71
CA GLY A 11 29.06 10.63 -18.56
C GLY A 11 30.17 10.49 -17.52
N ALA A 12 31.25 11.30 -17.64
CA ALA A 12 32.37 11.27 -16.72
C ALA A 12 32.01 11.73 -15.30
N LEU A 13 31.09 12.69 -15.17
CA LEU A 13 30.59 13.10 -13.85
C LEU A 13 29.70 12.01 -13.25
N ARG A 14 28.87 11.37 -14.05
CA ARG A 14 28.02 10.25 -13.66
C ARG A 14 28.86 9.08 -13.11
N GLU A 15 29.91 8.67 -13.81
CA GLU A 15 30.80 7.61 -13.36
C GLU A 15 31.46 7.95 -12.03
N LYS A 16 31.91 9.20 -11.85
CA LYS A 16 32.47 9.65 -10.58
C LYS A 16 31.46 9.63 -9.44
N LEU A 17 30.22 10.03 -9.68
CA LEU A 17 29.16 10.01 -8.68
C LEU A 17 28.82 8.57 -8.26
N ILE A 18 28.75 7.65 -9.23
CA ILE A 18 28.54 6.21 -8.97
C ILE A 18 29.70 5.65 -8.14
N ALA A 19 30.96 5.99 -8.50
CA ALA A 19 32.15 5.56 -7.75
C ALA A 19 32.19 6.09 -6.31
N LEU A 20 31.57 7.25 -6.05
CA LEU A 20 31.39 7.83 -4.72
C LEU A 20 30.17 7.27 -3.95
N GLY A 21 29.48 6.26 -4.51
CA GLY A 21 28.28 5.67 -3.91
C GLY A 21 27.03 6.58 -3.96
N ILE A 22 27.09 7.67 -4.75
CA ILE A 22 25.96 8.58 -4.90
C ILE A 22 24.96 7.95 -5.89
N LYS A 23 23.74 7.70 -5.42
CA LYS A 23 22.65 7.17 -6.25
C LYS A 23 22.23 8.24 -7.27
N ILE A 24 22.50 7.99 -8.54
CA ILE A 24 22.01 8.86 -9.63
C ILE A 24 20.55 8.51 -9.88
N ILE A 25 19.68 9.50 -9.71
CA ILE A 25 18.26 9.39 -10.12
C ILE A 25 18.21 9.74 -11.60
N GLU A 26 17.89 8.75 -12.44
CA GLU A 26 17.63 9.00 -13.87
C GLU A 26 16.44 9.95 -13.98
N PRO A 27 16.51 10.97 -14.84
CA PRO A 27 15.36 11.81 -15.11
C PRO A 27 14.21 10.91 -15.60
N SER A 28 13.04 11.08 -15.01
CA SER A 28 11.83 10.45 -15.53
C SER A 28 11.65 10.84 -17.00
N SER A 29 11.08 9.95 -17.82
CA SER A 29 10.67 10.31 -19.17
C SER A 29 9.84 11.62 -19.14
N GLU A 30 9.77 12.37 -20.21
CA GLU A 30 8.97 13.62 -20.32
C GLU A 30 7.54 13.48 -19.76
N ASN A 31 7.04 12.25 -19.70
CA ASN A 31 5.70 11.90 -19.18
C ASN A 31 5.70 11.43 -17.71
N GLY A 32 6.83 11.46 -17.00
CA GLY A 32 6.93 10.96 -15.61
C GLY A 32 6.92 9.43 -15.47
N TYR A 33 6.92 8.67 -16.57
CA TYR A 33 7.04 7.21 -16.54
C TYR A 33 8.48 6.81 -16.15
N ARG A 34 8.59 5.94 -15.16
CA ARG A 34 9.85 5.31 -14.76
C ARG A 34 9.67 3.80 -14.79
N GLU A 35 10.60 3.10 -15.40
CA GLU A 35 10.59 1.65 -15.37
C GLU A 35 10.86 1.14 -13.94
N VAL A 36 9.98 0.28 -13.46
CA VAL A 36 10.14 -0.41 -12.18
C VAL A 36 10.71 -1.79 -12.45
N THR A 37 11.92 -2.03 -11.97
CA THR A 37 12.54 -3.35 -12.07
C THR A 37 11.64 -4.43 -11.49
N SER A 38 11.40 -5.50 -12.28
CA SER A 38 10.56 -6.61 -11.85
C SER A 38 11.11 -7.25 -10.57
N LYS A 39 10.33 -7.23 -9.49
CA LYS A 39 10.70 -7.80 -8.18
C LYS A 39 9.56 -8.58 -7.57
N ASP A 40 9.92 -9.50 -6.67
CA ASP A 40 8.96 -10.26 -5.88
C ASP A 40 8.20 -9.32 -4.93
N VAL A 41 6.90 -9.59 -4.76
CA VAL A 41 6.02 -8.85 -3.87
C VAL A 41 5.85 -9.60 -2.57
N THR A 42 6.07 -8.91 -1.47
CA THR A 42 5.85 -9.44 -0.12
C THR A 42 4.69 -8.71 0.56
N LEU A 43 4.07 -9.33 1.56
CA LEU A 43 3.10 -8.63 2.41
C LEU A 43 3.76 -7.46 3.16
N GLY A 44 5.08 -7.55 3.41
CA GLY A 44 5.86 -6.47 3.98
C GLY A 44 5.89 -5.23 3.08
N ASP A 45 5.98 -5.39 1.76
CA ASP A 45 5.96 -4.26 0.83
C ASP A 45 4.62 -3.50 0.89
N ILE A 46 3.52 -4.24 1.05
CA ILE A 46 2.19 -3.65 1.20
C ILE A 46 2.05 -2.95 2.56
N ARG A 47 2.46 -3.61 3.65
CA ARG A 47 2.37 -3.07 5.01
C ARG A 47 3.24 -1.85 5.23
N ASN A 48 4.42 -1.82 4.61
CA ASN A 48 5.38 -0.70 4.71
C ASN A 48 5.10 0.42 3.69
N GLY A 49 3.98 0.35 2.98
CA GLY A 49 3.58 1.37 2.00
C GLY A 49 4.47 1.45 0.74
N ARG A 50 5.32 0.44 0.49
CA ARG A 50 6.14 0.37 -0.73
C ARG A 50 5.33 -0.08 -1.96
N LEU A 51 4.24 -0.79 -1.72
CA LEU A 51 3.29 -1.20 -2.74
C LEU A 51 1.89 -0.85 -2.26
N LYS A 52 1.25 0.09 -2.95
CA LYS A 52 -0.13 0.49 -2.73
C LYS A 52 -1.03 -0.28 -3.68
N ILE A 53 -2.07 -0.91 -3.15
CA ILE A 53 -3.03 -1.69 -3.92
C ILE A 53 -4.43 -1.24 -3.53
N ASP A 54 -5.12 -0.62 -4.47
CA ASP A 54 -6.51 -0.17 -4.30
C ASP A 54 -7.35 -0.43 -5.57
N HIS A 55 -8.60 0.02 -5.56
CA HIS A 55 -9.50 -0.15 -6.70
C HIS A 55 -9.10 0.70 -7.92
N THR A 56 -8.30 1.76 -7.72
CA THR A 56 -7.83 2.65 -8.79
C THR A 56 -6.60 2.10 -9.49
N GLY A 57 -5.82 1.27 -8.80
CA GLY A 57 -4.61 0.70 -9.36
C GLY A 57 -3.70 -0.01 -8.38
N ILE A 58 -2.54 -0.38 -8.92
CA ILE A 58 -1.42 -0.92 -8.16
C ILE A 58 -0.23 -0.01 -8.42
N PHE A 59 0.39 0.50 -7.36
CA PHE A 59 1.44 1.49 -7.44
C PHE A 59 2.65 1.06 -6.61
N ASN A 60 3.81 1.02 -7.26
CA ASN A 60 5.08 0.94 -6.55
C ASN A 60 5.46 2.34 -6.07
N ILE A 61 5.79 2.45 -4.79
CA ILE A 61 6.18 3.71 -4.17
C ILE A 61 7.69 3.68 -3.94
N ASP A 62 8.38 4.65 -4.50
CA ASP A 62 9.80 4.84 -4.26
C ASP A 62 9.99 5.29 -2.80
N PRO A 63 10.77 4.56 -1.98
CA PRO A 63 10.91 4.87 -0.55
C PRO A 63 11.66 6.18 -0.30
N ASP A 64 12.49 6.61 -1.23
CA ASP A 64 13.34 7.79 -1.06
C ASP A 64 12.64 9.07 -1.54
N THR A 65 11.87 8.98 -2.64
CA THR A 65 11.22 10.12 -3.26
C THR A 65 9.71 10.19 -3.00
N GLY A 66 9.09 9.06 -2.62
CA GLY A 66 7.64 8.93 -2.47
C GLY A 66 6.89 8.92 -3.80
N GLU A 67 7.59 8.87 -4.94
CA GLU A 67 6.96 8.82 -6.25
C GLU A 67 6.20 7.52 -6.46
N GLU A 68 4.97 7.64 -6.95
CA GLU A 68 4.11 6.50 -7.27
C GLU A 68 4.29 6.15 -8.76
N GLN A 69 4.70 4.91 -9.04
CA GLN A 69 4.74 4.36 -10.39
C GLN A 69 3.71 3.25 -10.54
N ARG A 70 2.82 3.38 -11.51
CA ARG A 70 1.81 2.34 -11.77
C ARG A 70 2.47 1.07 -12.27
N VAL A 71 2.07 -0.06 -11.69
CA VAL A 71 2.59 -1.40 -11.98
C VAL A 71 1.44 -2.39 -12.13
N PHE A 72 1.74 -3.56 -12.65
CA PHE A 72 0.84 -4.70 -12.61
C PHE A 72 1.46 -5.85 -11.79
N LEU A 73 0.61 -6.74 -11.28
CA LEU A 73 1.04 -7.96 -10.60
C LEU A 73 0.76 -9.18 -11.45
N TYR A 74 1.65 -10.17 -11.38
CA TYR A 74 1.46 -11.48 -12.00
C TYR A 74 2.08 -12.59 -11.13
N LYS A 75 1.57 -13.82 -11.25
CA LYS A 75 2.15 -14.97 -10.54
C LYS A 75 3.51 -15.33 -11.12
N ARG A 76 4.54 -15.38 -10.26
CA ARG A 76 5.89 -15.79 -10.65
C ARG A 76 5.97 -17.28 -10.96
N LYS A 77 5.46 -18.14 -10.06
CA LYS A 77 5.42 -19.60 -10.25
C LYS A 77 4.08 -20.01 -10.82
N TYR A 78 4.10 -20.73 -11.93
CA TYR A 78 2.90 -21.10 -12.66
C TYR A 78 3.08 -22.41 -13.44
N ASN A 79 2.10 -23.31 -13.38
CA ASN A 79 2.10 -24.52 -14.19
C ASN A 79 1.61 -24.17 -15.61
N LEU A 80 2.56 -24.01 -16.54
CA LEU A 80 2.27 -23.59 -17.91
C LEU A 80 1.63 -24.71 -18.74
N GLU A 81 1.87 -25.97 -18.44
CA GLU A 81 1.23 -27.10 -19.13
C GLU A 81 -0.28 -27.11 -18.84
N ARG A 82 -0.66 -27.01 -17.56
CA ARG A 82 -2.06 -27.10 -17.12
C ARG A 82 -2.85 -25.83 -17.39
N PHE A 83 -2.28 -24.66 -17.10
CA PHE A 83 -3.00 -23.38 -17.07
C PHE A 83 -2.58 -22.42 -18.19
N LYS A 84 -1.64 -22.81 -19.06
CA LYS A 84 -1.12 -22.11 -20.25
C LYS A 84 -0.33 -20.84 -19.92
N ILE A 85 -0.96 -19.78 -19.41
CA ILE A 85 -0.32 -18.48 -19.17
C ILE A 85 -0.94 -17.80 -17.94
N PRO A 86 -0.12 -17.21 -17.05
CA PRO A 86 -0.65 -16.43 -15.94
C PRO A 86 -1.34 -15.16 -16.42
N ARG A 87 -2.29 -14.66 -15.64
CA ARG A 87 -2.96 -13.39 -15.89
C ARG A 87 -2.28 -12.28 -15.10
N TYR A 88 -2.28 -11.06 -15.66
CA TYR A 88 -1.82 -9.89 -14.93
C TYR A 88 -3.00 -9.16 -14.28
N HIS A 89 -2.70 -8.46 -13.17
CA HIS A 89 -3.66 -7.73 -12.34
C HIS A 89 -3.24 -6.27 -12.23
N ILE A 90 -4.20 -5.35 -12.34
CA ILE A 90 -3.96 -3.90 -12.38
C ILE A 90 -4.65 -3.11 -11.27
N CYS A 91 -5.44 -3.78 -10.44
CA CYS A 91 -6.16 -3.17 -9.31
C CYS A 91 -6.44 -4.21 -8.22
N LYS A 92 -6.98 -3.78 -7.09
CA LYS A 92 -7.49 -4.63 -6.02
C LYS A 92 -8.75 -5.36 -6.49
N CYS A 93 -8.56 -6.42 -7.25
CA CYS A 93 -9.64 -7.34 -7.65
C CYS A 93 -9.78 -8.48 -6.63
N GLU A 94 -10.85 -9.27 -6.74
CA GLU A 94 -11.14 -10.41 -5.85
C GLU A 94 -9.95 -11.37 -5.67
N VAL A 95 -9.16 -11.61 -6.73
CA VAL A 95 -7.98 -12.49 -6.67
C VAL A 95 -6.87 -11.87 -5.82
N ILE A 96 -6.61 -10.57 -6.00
CA ILE A 96 -5.59 -9.84 -5.24
C ILE A 96 -6.04 -9.63 -3.79
N GLU A 97 -7.32 -9.41 -3.55
CA GLU A 97 -7.86 -9.33 -2.20
C GLU A 97 -7.69 -10.64 -1.42
N LYS A 98 -7.97 -11.78 -2.05
CA LYS A 98 -7.69 -13.10 -1.46
C LYS A 98 -6.20 -13.29 -1.16
N PHE A 99 -5.32 -12.80 -2.04
CA PHE A 99 -3.87 -12.82 -1.79
C PHE A 99 -3.49 -11.97 -0.56
N MET A 100 -4.04 -10.78 -0.43
CA MET A 100 -3.74 -9.87 0.70
C MET A 100 -4.24 -10.42 2.04
N ASN A 101 -5.35 -11.16 2.03
CA ASN A 101 -6.00 -11.70 3.24
C ASN A 101 -5.43 -13.06 3.66
N ASN A 102 -4.69 -13.77 2.80
CA ASN A 102 -4.11 -15.08 3.10
C ASN A 102 -2.75 -14.93 3.81
N ALA A 103 -2.76 -14.95 5.13
CA ALA A 103 -1.55 -14.84 5.96
C ALA A 103 -0.62 -16.07 5.93
N GLY A 104 -1.03 -17.21 5.35
CA GLY A 104 -0.32 -18.49 5.46
C GLY A 104 0.25 -19.09 4.16
N GLN A 105 -0.25 -18.71 3.00
CA GLN A 105 0.25 -19.18 1.70
C GLN A 105 0.36 -17.96 0.77
N ILE A 106 1.54 -17.39 0.69
CA ILE A 106 1.81 -16.29 -0.22
C ILE A 106 2.00 -16.88 -1.61
N PRO A 107 1.01 -16.73 -2.54
CA PRO A 107 1.30 -16.97 -3.94
C PRO A 107 2.43 -16.00 -4.31
N GLU A 108 3.49 -16.51 -4.93
CA GLU A 108 4.62 -15.70 -5.34
C GLU A 108 4.19 -14.76 -6.47
N TYR A 109 3.81 -13.54 -6.12
CA TYR A 109 3.54 -12.48 -7.07
C TYR A 109 4.79 -11.66 -7.34
N ARG A 110 4.91 -11.18 -8.58
CA ARG A 110 5.86 -10.15 -8.99
C ARG A 110 5.13 -8.91 -9.46
N GLN A 111 5.74 -7.77 -9.23
CA GLN A 111 5.33 -6.51 -9.83
C GLN A 111 6.21 -6.18 -11.03
N ALA A 112 5.64 -5.53 -12.03
CA ALA A 112 6.34 -4.95 -13.18
C ALA A 112 5.51 -3.84 -13.82
N ASN A 113 6.17 -2.97 -14.57
CA ASN A 113 5.53 -2.05 -15.50
C ASN A 113 6.23 -2.05 -16.87
N SER A 114 7.06 -3.05 -17.12
CA SER A 114 7.77 -3.27 -18.39
C SER A 114 7.61 -4.71 -18.87
N MET A 115 7.87 -4.94 -20.13
CA MET A 115 7.88 -6.26 -20.75
C MET A 115 9.24 -6.48 -21.44
N PRO A 116 9.71 -7.71 -21.61
CA PRO A 116 9.08 -8.97 -21.22
C PRO A 116 9.16 -9.28 -19.70
N VAL A 117 8.33 -10.21 -19.25
CA VAL A 117 8.38 -10.73 -17.87
C VAL A 117 8.82 -12.19 -17.80
N TRP A 118 9.33 -12.61 -16.65
CA TRP A 118 9.81 -13.97 -16.41
C TRP A 118 8.89 -14.71 -15.44
N VAL A 119 8.49 -15.94 -15.86
CA VAL A 119 7.64 -16.85 -15.10
C VAL A 119 8.40 -18.16 -14.90
N ILE A 120 8.37 -18.71 -13.69
CA ILE A 120 8.92 -20.01 -13.37
C ILE A 120 7.88 -21.06 -13.72
N ASP A 121 8.20 -21.93 -14.67
CA ASP A 121 7.33 -23.03 -15.09
C ASP A 121 7.48 -24.22 -14.13
N THR A 122 6.47 -24.45 -13.31
CA THR A 122 6.45 -25.58 -12.36
C THR A 122 6.21 -26.92 -13.01
N SER A 123 5.78 -26.98 -14.27
CA SER A 123 5.62 -28.21 -15.04
C SER A 123 6.91 -28.64 -15.75
N ASP A 124 7.89 -27.74 -15.90
CA ASP A 124 9.18 -27.98 -16.55
C ASP A 124 10.36 -27.74 -15.56
N GLY A 125 10.36 -28.46 -14.46
CA GLY A 125 11.47 -28.43 -13.49
C GLY A 125 11.79 -27.05 -12.89
N ASN A 126 10.80 -26.16 -12.77
CA ASN A 126 10.97 -24.78 -12.31
C ASN A 126 11.88 -23.92 -13.20
N LYS A 127 11.89 -24.16 -14.50
CA LYS A 127 12.65 -23.33 -15.43
C LYS A 127 12.02 -21.96 -15.65
N ASP A 128 12.87 -20.96 -15.78
CA ASP A 128 12.44 -19.62 -16.17
C ASP A 128 11.99 -19.60 -17.64
N LYS A 129 10.81 -19.05 -17.87
CA LYS A 129 10.23 -18.85 -19.19
C LYS A 129 9.89 -17.38 -19.38
N GLN A 130 10.43 -16.80 -20.43
CA GLN A 130 10.09 -15.43 -20.83
C GLN A 130 8.68 -15.39 -21.41
N LYS A 131 7.95 -14.33 -21.09
CA LYS A 131 6.63 -14.01 -21.64
C LYS A 131 6.62 -12.56 -22.14
N ASP A 132 6.32 -12.40 -23.41
CA ASP A 132 6.28 -11.08 -24.04
C ASP A 132 4.93 -10.39 -23.81
N LYS A 133 3.89 -11.15 -23.45
CA LYS A 133 2.56 -10.66 -23.10
C LYS A 133 1.82 -11.59 -22.17
N LEU A 134 0.98 -11.02 -21.32
CA LEU A 134 0.07 -11.72 -20.42
C LEU A 134 -1.37 -11.23 -20.67
N PRO A 135 -2.39 -12.10 -20.55
CA PRO A 135 -3.79 -11.68 -20.64
C PRO A 135 -4.25 -11.01 -19.32
N LEU A 136 -5.15 -10.03 -19.42
CA LEU A 136 -5.73 -9.34 -18.28
C LEU A 136 -6.58 -10.30 -17.43
N CYS A 137 -6.55 -10.12 -16.11
CA CYS A 137 -7.45 -10.81 -15.19
C CYS A 137 -8.92 -10.40 -15.47
N LYS A 138 -9.81 -11.38 -15.58
CA LYS A 138 -11.24 -11.12 -15.84
C LYS A 138 -11.91 -10.23 -14.77
N TYR A 139 -11.49 -10.37 -13.51
CA TYR A 139 -12.01 -9.53 -12.41
C TYR A 139 -11.48 -8.10 -12.48
N CYS A 140 -10.23 -7.90 -12.90
CA CYS A 140 -9.71 -6.56 -13.18
C CYS A 140 -10.46 -5.91 -14.35
N ALA A 141 -10.68 -6.66 -15.43
CA ALA A 141 -11.43 -6.19 -16.60
C ALA A 141 -12.88 -5.74 -16.26
N ALA A 142 -13.50 -6.40 -15.27
CA ALA A 142 -14.84 -6.02 -14.81
C ALA A 142 -14.85 -4.74 -13.95
N LEU A 143 -13.75 -4.45 -13.23
CA LEU A 143 -13.66 -3.31 -12.31
C LEU A 143 -13.17 -2.03 -13.01
N VAL A 144 -12.33 -2.16 -14.03
CA VAL A 144 -11.67 -1.01 -14.68
C VAL A 144 -12.32 -0.76 -16.05
N GLY A 145 -13.36 0.06 -16.06
CA GLY A 145 -14.18 0.33 -17.26
C GLY A 145 -13.44 1.01 -18.43
N ASN A 146 -12.23 1.52 -18.19
CA ASN A 146 -11.46 2.27 -19.21
C ASN A 146 -10.41 1.41 -19.94
N ILE A 147 -10.34 0.11 -19.65
CA ILE A 147 -9.38 -0.81 -20.27
C ILE A 147 -10.16 -1.96 -20.91
N ASP A 148 -9.93 -2.21 -22.20
CA ASP A 148 -10.56 -3.34 -22.88
C ASP A 148 -10.16 -4.66 -22.20
N LYS A 149 -11.13 -5.56 -22.06
CA LYS A 149 -10.95 -6.89 -21.44
C LYS A 149 -9.90 -7.75 -22.14
N ASN A 150 -9.61 -7.45 -23.41
CA ASN A 150 -8.62 -8.16 -24.21
C ASN A 150 -7.25 -7.49 -24.17
N THR A 151 -7.08 -6.33 -23.50
CA THR A 151 -5.80 -5.64 -23.38
C THR A 151 -4.75 -6.57 -22.78
N THR A 152 -3.66 -6.76 -23.49
CA THR A 152 -2.51 -7.54 -23.02
C THR A 152 -1.55 -6.68 -22.20
N SER A 153 -0.64 -7.29 -21.44
CA SER A 153 0.27 -6.57 -20.55
C SER A 153 1.24 -5.65 -21.29
N ASP A 154 1.66 -6.02 -22.48
CA ASP A 154 2.49 -5.17 -23.36
C ASP A 154 1.72 -3.93 -23.81
N GLU A 155 0.48 -4.07 -24.27
CA GLU A 155 -0.41 -2.95 -24.60
C GLU A 155 -0.67 -2.06 -23.37
N PHE A 156 -0.86 -2.66 -22.18
CA PHE A 156 -1.01 -1.92 -20.95
C PHE A 156 0.25 -1.10 -20.61
N VAL A 157 1.44 -1.66 -20.80
CA VAL A 157 2.70 -0.93 -20.63
C VAL A 157 2.79 0.25 -21.58
N GLU A 158 2.38 0.09 -22.84
CA GLU A 158 2.34 1.21 -23.79
C GLU A 158 1.34 2.30 -23.38
N ILE A 159 0.19 1.92 -22.80
CA ILE A 159 -0.75 2.88 -22.19
C ILE A 159 -0.07 3.63 -21.03
N LEU A 160 0.67 2.94 -20.16
CA LEU A 160 1.39 3.58 -19.06
C LEU A 160 2.46 4.55 -19.55
N LYS A 161 3.22 4.19 -20.58
CA LYS A 161 4.25 5.06 -21.17
C LYS A 161 3.67 6.32 -21.81
N LYS A 162 2.47 6.23 -22.41
CA LYS A 162 1.78 7.36 -23.06
C LYS A 162 0.98 8.21 -22.09
N ALA A 163 0.54 7.65 -20.97
CA ALA A 163 -0.19 8.39 -19.95
C ALA A 163 0.72 9.48 -19.36
N ARG A 164 0.22 10.71 -19.30
CA ARG A 164 0.87 11.74 -18.48
C ARG A 164 0.74 11.32 -17.04
N HIS A 165 1.82 10.82 -16.46
CA HIS A 165 1.92 10.72 -15.02
C HIS A 165 2.05 12.15 -14.51
N ALA A 166 0.98 12.69 -13.91
CA ALA A 166 1.12 13.91 -13.16
C ALA A 166 2.28 13.68 -12.18
N PRO A 167 3.31 14.55 -12.17
CA PRO A 167 4.35 14.40 -11.17
C PRO A 167 3.62 14.35 -9.84
N SER A 168 3.74 13.24 -9.13
CA SER A 168 3.38 13.21 -7.72
C SER A 168 4.21 14.34 -7.13
N LYS A 169 3.54 15.37 -6.59
CA LYS A 169 4.25 16.42 -5.85
C LYS A 169 5.19 15.65 -4.93
N PRO A 170 6.52 15.94 -4.97
CA PRO A 170 7.42 15.34 -4.01
C PRO A 170 6.71 15.48 -2.67
N ARG A 171 6.47 14.39 -1.95
CA ARG A 171 6.00 14.52 -0.58
C ARG A 171 7.08 15.37 0.08
N GLU A 172 6.75 16.62 0.41
CA GLU A 172 7.61 17.39 1.30
C GLU A 172 7.98 16.42 2.41
N LYS A 173 9.28 16.34 2.74
CA LYS A 173 9.75 15.50 3.83
C LYS A 173 8.97 15.95 5.05
N VAL A 174 7.86 15.26 5.32
CA VAL A 174 7.03 15.56 6.47
C VAL A 174 7.88 15.18 7.66
N GLU A 175 8.27 16.17 8.45
CA GLU A 175 9.00 15.90 9.68
C GLU A 175 8.08 15.12 10.60
N VAL A 176 8.54 13.91 10.95
CA VAL A 176 7.81 12.99 11.82
C VAL A 176 8.53 12.82 13.14
N ASP A 177 7.77 12.51 14.17
CA ASP A 177 8.30 12.10 15.47
C ASP A 177 8.86 10.67 15.42
N VAL A 178 9.43 10.20 16.54
CA VAL A 178 9.99 8.85 16.68
C VAL A 178 8.97 7.73 16.46
N ASN A 179 7.68 8.04 16.53
CA ASN A 179 6.58 7.13 16.30
C ASN A 179 6.04 7.18 14.85
N GLY A 180 6.59 8.07 14.02
CA GLY A 180 6.20 8.24 12.61
C GLY A 180 5.00 9.16 12.39
N TYR A 181 4.56 9.92 13.39
CA TYR A 181 3.49 10.91 13.26
C TYR A 181 4.03 12.30 12.88
N THR A 182 3.24 13.08 12.16
CA THR A 182 3.54 14.48 11.86
C THR A 182 3.60 15.33 13.14
N ARG A 183 4.36 16.42 13.16
CA ARG A 183 4.51 17.27 14.35
C ARG A 183 3.17 17.82 14.87
N ASP A 184 2.24 18.07 13.98
CA ASP A 184 0.89 18.59 14.26
C ASP A 184 -0.15 17.50 14.54
N TRP A 185 0.28 16.21 14.58
CA TRP A 185 -0.62 15.08 14.78
C TRP A 185 -1.52 15.20 16.01
N ARG A 186 -0.97 15.70 17.12
CA ARG A 186 -1.74 15.84 18.36
C ARG A 186 -2.96 16.75 18.18
N GLU A 187 -2.76 17.86 17.48
CA GLU A 187 -3.81 18.83 17.18
C GLU A 187 -4.82 18.27 16.18
N ILE A 188 -4.32 17.66 15.09
CA ILE A 188 -5.16 17.02 14.07
C ILE A 188 -6.04 15.93 14.68
N SER A 189 -5.44 15.05 15.47
CA SER A 189 -6.14 13.95 16.14
C SER A 189 -7.21 14.44 17.12
N LEU A 190 -6.92 15.50 17.89
CA LEU A 190 -7.90 16.08 18.80
C LEU A 190 -9.07 16.71 18.03
N ARG A 191 -8.78 17.58 17.06
CA ARG A 191 -9.79 18.22 16.21
C ARG A 191 -10.67 17.20 15.49
N PHE A 192 -10.08 16.11 15.00
CA PHE A 192 -10.83 15.04 14.34
C PHE A 192 -11.80 14.35 15.29
N ARG A 193 -11.38 14.04 16.52
CA ARG A 193 -12.25 13.46 17.55
C ARG A 193 -13.34 14.42 18.00
N GLU A 194 -13.04 15.69 18.16
CA GLU A 194 -14.02 16.74 18.45
C GLU A 194 -15.08 16.85 17.36
N LYS A 195 -14.68 16.86 16.08
CA LYS A 195 -15.58 16.85 14.93
C LYS A 195 -16.55 15.67 14.96
N HIS A 196 -16.12 14.52 15.47
CA HIS A 196 -16.94 13.32 15.66
C HIS A 196 -17.64 13.27 17.03
N ASN A 197 -17.61 14.37 17.80
CA ASN A 197 -18.20 14.48 19.15
C ASN A 197 -17.74 13.34 20.07
N PHE A 198 -16.49 12.91 19.97
CA PHE A 198 -15.92 11.78 20.72
C PHE A 198 -16.79 10.51 20.63
N THR A 199 -17.33 10.23 19.45
CA THR A 199 -18.18 9.06 19.20
C THR A 199 -17.43 8.07 18.33
N CYS A 200 -17.39 6.81 18.75
CA CYS A 200 -16.75 5.75 17.99
C CYS A 200 -17.54 5.41 16.73
N GLU A 201 -16.90 5.53 15.56
CA GLU A 201 -17.56 5.25 14.27
C GLU A 201 -17.94 3.78 14.08
N ARG A 202 -17.33 2.85 14.84
CA ARG A 202 -17.64 1.41 14.75
C ARG A 202 -18.74 0.96 15.69
N CYS A 203 -18.65 1.30 16.97
CA CYS A 203 -19.62 0.80 17.96
C CYS A 203 -20.63 1.84 18.45
N GLY A 204 -20.41 3.13 18.09
CA GLY A 204 -21.31 4.22 18.47
C GLY A 204 -21.21 4.67 19.94
N VAL A 205 -20.26 4.12 20.73
CA VAL A 205 -20.06 4.61 22.10
C VAL A 205 -19.54 6.04 22.06
N LYS A 206 -20.06 6.88 22.94
CA LYS A 206 -19.65 8.28 23.08
C LYS A 206 -18.99 8.48 24.43
N VAL A 207 -17.77 9.03 24.44
CA VAL A 207 -17.10 9.46 25.65
C VAL A 207 -17.50 10.89 25.96
N MET A 208 -18.17 11.09 27.10
CA MET A 208 -18.76 12.37 27.48
C MET A 208 -17.81 13.22 28.36
N ASN A 209 -16.91 12.57 29.08
CA ASN A 209 -16.00 13.23 30.00
C ASN A 209 -14.72 13.68 29.26
N PRO A 210 -14.42 15.00 29.20
CA PRO A 210 -13.20 15.52 28.56
C PRO A 210 -11.90 14.93 29.14
N PHE A 211 -11.88 14.56 30.44
CA PHE A 211 -10.72 13.97 31.10
C PHE A 211 -10.46 12.52 30.69
N GLU A 212 -11.41 11.91 30.02
CA GLU A 212 -11.35 10.52 29.54
C GLU A 212 -11.15 10.46 28.01
N SER A 213 -10.71 11.56 27.42
CA SER A 213 -10.49 11.68 25.97
C SER A 213 -9.48 10.66 25.44
N GLU A 214 -8.67 10.05 26.28
CA GLU A 214 -7.72 8.97 25.95
C GLU A 214 -8.42 7.67 25.52
N PHE A 215 -9.68 7.45 25.94
CA PHE A 215 -10.48 6.33 25.51
C PHE A 215 -10.94 6.45 24.05
N MET A 216 -10.85 7.65 23.46
CA MET A 216 -11.12 7.88 22.04
C MET A 216 -9.83 8.16 21.32
N GLN A 217 -9.59 7.44 20.23
CA GLN A 217 -8.35 7.48 19.46
C GLN A 217 -8.64 7.71 17.99
N THR A 218 -7.72 8.35 17.28
CA THR A 218 -7.81 8.53 15.84
C THR A 218 -6.94 7.49 15.16
N HIS A 219 -7.55 6.71 14.27
CA HIS A 219 -6.92 5.64 13.52
C HIS A 219 -6.68 6.06 12.05
N HIS A 220 -5.50 5.74 11.52
CA HIS A 220 -5.20 5.88 10.08
C HIS A 220 -5.60 4.61 9.33
N LYS A 221 -6.66 4.67 8.52
CA LYS A 221 -7.23 3.50 7.81
C LYS A 221 -6.22 2.80 6.90
N ASN A 222 -5.32 3.54 6.26
CA ASN A 222 -4.28 3.00 5.37
C ASN A 222 -2.97 2.63 6.09
N GLY A 223 -2.87 2.91 7.41
CA GLY A 223 -1.66 2.70 8.21
C GLY A 223 -0.54 3.74 7.99
N ASP A 224 -0.72 4.70 7.08
CA ASP A 224 0.23 5.80 6.86
C ASP A 224 -0.05 6.94 7.86
N LYS A 225 0.80 7.05 8.87
CA LYS A 225 0.69 8.04 9.95
C LYS A 225 0.95 9.49 9.51
N THR A 226 1.34 9.69 8.27
CA THR A 226 1.55 11.02 7.68
C THR A 226 0.36 11.47 6.81
N ASP A 227 -0.54 10.56 6.46
CA ASP A 227 -1.75 10.86 5.68
C ASP A 227 -2.91 11.27 6.60
N ASN A 228 -2.91 12.53 6.99
CA ASN A 228 -3.86 13.12 7.93
C ASN A 228 -5.15 13.64 7.27
N ARG A 229 -5.46 13.22 6.05
CA ARG A 229 -6.73 13.58 5.40
C ARG A 229 -7.90 12.95 6.16
N ASP A 230 -8.97 13.71 6.38
CA ASP A 230 -10.19 13.25 7.09
C ASP A 230 -10.72 11.93 6.52
N SER A 231 -10.64 11.74 5.18
CA SER A 231 -11.08 10.51 4.52
C SER A 231 -10.28 9.26 4.91
N ASN A 232 -9.03 9.44 5.38
CA ASN A 232 -8.14 8.38 5.85
C ASN A 232 -8.22 8.14 7.36
N LEU A 233 -8.85 9.05 8.09
CA LEU A 233 -8.96 8.96 9.55
C LEU A 233 -10.26 8.26 9.96
N GLU A 234 -10.25 7.66 11.14
CA GLU A 234 -11.40 7.02 11.78
C GLU A 234 -11.34 7.28 13.30
N CYS A 235 -12.45 7.74 13.88
CA CYS A 235 -12.56 7.97 15.32
C CYS A 235 -13.02 6.68 16.00
N LEU A 236 -12.16 6.08 16.81
CA LEU A 236 -12.42 4.78 17.44
C LEU A 236 -12.27 4.85 18.96
N CYS A 237 -13.12 4.13 19.68
CA CYS A 237 -12.82 3.86 21.07
C CYS A 237 -11.63 2.90 21.20
N ILE A 238 -10.94 2.93 22.33
CA ILE A 238 -9.74 2.12 22.57
C ILE A 238 -9.97 0.62 22.34
N LYS A 239 -11.18 0.11 22.66
CA LYS A 239 -11.55 -1.29 22.41
C LYS A 239 -11.66 -1.59 20.91
N CYS A 240 -12.40 -0.79 20.14
CA CYS A 240 -12.51 -0.98 18.69
C CYS A 240 -11.17 -0.77 17.97
N HIS A 241 -10.33 0.17 18.44
CA HIS A 241 -9.01 0.41 17.89
C HIS A 241 -8.08 -0.79 18.14
N SER A 242 -8.12 -1.38 19.32
CA SER A 242 -7.31 -2.57 19.63
C SER A 242 -7.63 -3.78 18.74
N GLU A 243 -8.80 -3.81 18.11
CA GLU A 243 -9.29 -4.93 17.31
C GLU A 243 -9.26 -4.68 15.79
N VAL A 244 -8.68 -3.57 15.35
CA VAL A 244 -8.64 -3.19 13.92
C VAL A 244 -8.00 -4.28 13.07
N ASP A 245 -6.84 -4.78 13.50
CA ASP A 245 -6.09 -5.85 12.84
C ASP A 245 -5.15 -6.57 13.84
N ASP A 246 -4.41 -7.58 13.36
CA ASP A 246 -3.50 -8.37 14.22
C ASP A 246 -2.32 -7.54 14.75
N THR A 247 -1.92 -6.48 14.07
CA THR A 247 -0.85 -5.58 14.54
C THR A 247 -1.36 -4.74 15.71
N HIS A 248 -2.58 -4.19 15.61
CA HIS A 248 -3.22 -3.48 16.70
C HIS A 248 -3.46 -4.39 17.90
N ARG A 249 -3.97 -5.61 17.71
CA ARG A 249 -4.14 -6.60 18.78
C ARG A 249 -2.83 -6.84 19.54
N ARG A 250 -1.72 -6.97 18.85
CA ARG A 250 -0.39 -7.15 19.48
C ARG A 250 0.09 -5.90 20.20
N ASN A 251 -0.06 -4.72 19.59
CA ASN A 251 0.38 -3.46 20.19
C ASN A 251 -0.41 -3.10 21.45
N PHE A 252 -1.70 -3.40 21.47
CA PHE A 252 -2.58 -3.17 22.63
C PHE A 252 -2.52 -4.28 23.67
N ASN A 253 -1.73 -5.34 23.46
CA ASN A 253 -1.57 -6.43 24.41
C ASN A 253 -0.47 -6.17 25.48
N THR A 254 -0.29 -4.91 25.88
CA THR A 254 0.58 -4.54 27.00
C THR A 254 -0.26 -4.36 28.26
N LEU A 255 0.35 -4.52 29.44
CA LEU A 255 -0.36 -4.33 30.72
C LEU A 255 -1.04 -2.96 30.84
N ALA A 256 -0.37 -1.90 30.35
CA ALA A 256 -0.91 -0.55 30.36
C ALA A 256 -2.18 -0.44 29.51
N TYR A 257 -2.13 -0.87 28.25
CA TYR A 257 -3.30 -0.81 27.37
C TYR A 257 -4.43 -1.75 27.82
N GLN A 258 -4.12 -2.92 28.34
CA GLN A 258 -5.13 -3.83 28.88
C GLN A 258 -5.82 -3.23 30.13
N GLY A 259 -5.07 -2.46 30.95
CA GLY A 259 -5.63 -1.67 32.04
C GLY A 259 -6.63 -0.63 31.55
N LEU A 260 -6.22 0.20 30.57
CA LEU A 260 -7.08 1.23 29.98
C LEU A 260 -8.32 0.64 29.27
N ILE A 261 -8.18 -0.50 28.60
CA ILE A 261 -9.32 -1.16 27.95
C ILE A 261 -10.30 -1.66 29.02
N LYS A 262 -9.81 -2.24 30.13
CA LYS A 262 -10.68 -2.69 31.25
C LYS A 262 -11.42 -1.52 31.88
N GLU A 263 -10.73 -0.40 32.12
CA GLU A 263 -11.33 0.81 32.67
C GLU A 263 -12.40 1.37 31.73
N PHE A 264 -12.09 1.49 30.43
CA PHE A 264 -13.05 1.88 29.42
C PHE A 264 -14.30 0.98 29.43
N LEU A 265 -14.11 -0.35 29.46
CA LEU A 265 -15.21 -1.31 29.48
C LEU A 265 -16.03 -1.22 30.79
N TYR A 266 -15.41 -0.92 31.91
CA TYR A 266 -16.10 -0.69 33.16
C TYR A 266 -17.00 0.55 33.12
N GLN A 267 -16.50 1.65 32.54
CA GLN A 267 -17.22 2.93 32.50
C GLN A 267 -18.23 3.02 31.33
N TYR A 268 -17.87 2.50 30.17
CA TYR A 268 -18.62 2.63 28.93
C TYR A 268 -19.06 1.30 28.32
N GLY A 269 -18.75 0.19 28.96
CA GLY A 269 -19.09 -1.16 28.49
C GLY A 269 -20.59 -1.33 28.44
N THR A 270 -21.08 -1.60 27.23
CA THR A 270 -22.48 -1.89 26.94
C THR A 270 -22.65 -3.38 26.67
N GLU A 271 -23.88 -3.85 26.58
CA GLU A 271 -24.21 -5.22 26.15
C GLU A 271 -23.47 -5.65 24.84
N ARG A 272 -23.07 -4.68 24.01
CA ARG A 272 -22.34 -4.92 22.75
C ARG A 272 -20.93 -5.49 22.97
N PHE A 273 -20.31 -5.20 24.13
CA PHE A 273 -18.96 -5.67 24.44
C PHE A 273 -18.97 -6.90 25.38
N LYS A 274 -20.14 -7.35 25.80
CA LYS A 274 -20.26 -8.60 26.56
C LYS A 274 -20.14 -9.78 25.60
N GLY A 275 -19.25 -10.71 25.90
CA GLY A 275 -19.17 -11.97 25.18
C GLY A 275 -20.42 -12.81 25.37
N LYS A 276 -20.53 -13.91 24.62
CA LYS A 276 -21.65 -14.87 24.76
C LYS A 276 -21.79 -15.45 26.17
N SER A 277 -20.73 -15.37 26.98
CA SER A 277 -20.71 -15.76 28.41
C SER A 277 -21.20 -14.68 29.36
N GLY A 278 -21.47 -13.46 28.91
CA GLY A 278 -21.85 -12.34 29.77
C GLY A 278 -20.71 -11.68 30.51
N GLU A 279 -19.46 -12.12 30.31
CA GLU A 279 -18.28 -11.52 30.92
C GLU A 279 -17.76 -10.36 30.06
N LEU A 280 -17.26 -9.31 30.71
CA LEU A 280 -16.55 -8.21 30.08
C LEU A 280 -15.12 -8.68 29.72
N PHE A 281 -14.76 -8.57 28.44
CA PHE A 281 -13.42 -8.89 27.97
C PHE A 281 -12.44 -7.77 28.22
#